data_24cb04ec3d21d787ec346e820655cd7f
#
_entry.id   24cb04ec3d21d787ec346e820655cd7f
#
_cell.length_a   1.000
_cell.length_b   1.000
_cell.length_c   1.000
_cell.angle_alpha   90.00
_cell.angle_beta   90.00
_cell.angle_gamma   90.00
#
_symmetry.space_group_name_H-M   'P 1'
#
loop_
_entity.id
_entity.type
_entity.pdbx_description
1 polymer ?
#
loop_
_entity_poly.entity_id
_entity_poly.type
_entity_poly.pdbx_seq_one_letter_code
_entity_poly.pdbx_strand_id
1 'polypeptide(L)'
;MFAVLKTGGKQYKVSKNDVIIVEKLTAVSGDIVQFDQVLMISDTEMRVGDPLIAGAAVLADVIEQTKNKKVTSFVKRRRKHSSQRTRGHRQNVTVLRVTELIASGAKTSGLQIESGATVIGSNPLIVKNTKGEATK
;
A
#
# COMPACT_ATOMS: atom_id res chain seq x y z
N MET A 1 -0.52 -16.09 11.82
CA MET A 1 -0.96 -14.71 12.11
C MET A 1 -1.26 -13.97 10.81
N PHE A 2 -2.40 -13.30 10.75
CA PHE A 2 -2.72 -12.46 9.62
C PHE A 2 -3.48 -11.23 10.08
N ALA A 3 -3.55 -10.22 9.22
CA ALA A 3 -4.29 -9.01 9.48
C ALA A 3 -5.05 -8.60 8.23
N VAL A 4 -6.15 -7.88 8.42
CA VAL A 4 -6.87 -7.23 7.34
C VAL A 4 -6.70 -5.74 7.49
N LEU A 5 -6.11 -5.10 6.51
CA LEU A 5 -5.91 -3.66 6.53
C LEU A 5 -6.68 -2.99 5.40
N LYS A 6 -6.94 -1.72 5.56
CA LYS A 6 -7.62 -0.92 4.55
C LYS A 6 -6.71 0.19 4.07
N THR A 7 -6.51 0.27 2.76
CA THR A 7 -5.77 1.36 2.14
C THR A 7 -6.23 1.52 0.70
N GLY A 8 -6.17 2.75 0.18
CA GLY A 8 -6.59 3.02 -1.18
C GLY A 8 -8.03 2.65 -1.50
N GLY A 9 -8.89 2.63 -0.50
CA GLY A 9 -10.29 2.24 -0.67
C GLY A 9 -10.51 0.73 -0.79
N LYS A 10 -9.48 -0.06 -0.56
CA LYS A 10 -9.55 -1.53 -0.67
C LYS A 10 -9.07 -2.18 0.62
N GLN A 11 -9.50 -3.41 0.82
CA GLN A 11 -9.09 -4.21 1.97
C GLN A 11 -8.15 -5.32 1.51
N TYR A 12 -7.12 -5.57 2.30
CA TYR A 12 -6.12 -6.60 1.99
C TYR A 12 -5.93 -7.50 3.20
N LYS A 13 -5.94 -8.80 2.96
CA LYS A 13 -5.56 -9.79 3.96
C LYS A 13 -4.07 -10.07 3.79
N VAL A 14 -3.29 -9.81 4.81
CA VAL A 14 -1.83 -9.92 4.74
C VAL A 14 -1.27 -10.74 5.87
N SER A 15 -0.17 -11.41 5.58
CA SER A 15 0.65 -12.11 6.57
C SER A 15 2.08 -11.60 6.45
N LYS A 16 2.92 -11.95 7.41
CA LYS A 16 4.33 -11.57 7.37
C LYS A 16 4.98 -12.10 6.09
N ASN A 17 5.78 -11.26 5.45
CA ASN A 17 6.51 -11.52 4.21
C ASN A 17 5.64 -11.59 2.96
N ASP A 18 4.37 -11.26 3.05
CA ASP A 18 3.52 -11.16 1.86
C ASP A 18 3.90 -9.94 1.04
N VAL A 19 3.83 -10.10 -0.28
CA VAL A 19 4.01 -8.99 -1.21
C VAL A 19 2.63 -8.59 -1.72
N ILE A 20 2.28 -7.32 -1.54
CA ILE A 20 1.00 -6.80 -2.00
C ILE A 20 1.20 -5.60 -2.91
N ILE A 21 0.22 -5.37 -3.76
CA ILE A 21 0.20 -4.22 -4.65
C ILE A 21 -0.96 -3.34 -4.22
N VAL A 22 -0.64 -2.10 -3.83
CA VAL A 22 -1.64 -1.15 -3.36
C VAL A 22 -1.65 0.08 -4.26
N GLU A 23 -2.68 0.90 -4.12
CA GLU A 23 -2.73 2.16 -4.84
C GLU A 23 -1.53 3.03 -4.43
N LYS A 24 -1.12 3.92 -5.31
CA LYS A 24 0.09 4.71 -5.13
C LYS A 24 0.14 5.40 -3.79
N LEU A 25 1.26 5.22 -3.10
CA LEU A 25 1.58 5.92 -1.86
C LEU A 25 2.71 6.92 -2.13
N THR A 26 2.71 8.03 -1.41
CA THR A 26 3.77 9.03 -1.52
C THR A 26 4.98 8.58 -0.72
N ALA A 27 5.69 7.61 -1.25
CA ALA A 27 6.88 7.05 -0.63
C ALA A 27 7.82 6.61 -1.74
N VAL A 28 9.10 6.46 -1.39
CA VAL A 28 10.09 5.99 -2.36
C VAL A 28 10.52 4.58 -2.01
N SER A 29 11.14 3.91 -2.98
CA SER A 29 11.68 2.58 -2.75
C SER A 29 12.63 2.59 -1.56
N GLY A 30 12.45 1.65 -0.66
CA GLY A 30 13.25 1.55 0.56
C GLY A 30 12.60 2.15 1.80
N ASP A 31 11.51 2.89 1.65
CA ASP A 31 10.82 3.44 2.80
C ASP A 31 10.04 2.35 3.56
N ILE A 32 9.90 2.54 4.86
CA ILE A 32 9.07 1.69 5.69
C ILE A 32 7.77 2.44 5.96
N VAL A 33 6.66 1.84 5.61
CA VAL A 33 5.34 2.43 5.77
C VAL A 33 4.57 1.66 6.84
N GLN A 34 3.91 2.40 7.72
CA GLN A 34 3.03 1.84 8.73
C GLN A 34 1.59 2.11 8.36
N PHE A 35 0.78 1.05 8.28
CA PHE A 35 -0.65 1.17 8.07
C PHE A 35 -1.36 0.97 9.40
N ASP A 36 -2.15 1.95 9.81
CA ASP A 36 -2.84 1.89 11.09
C ASP A 36 -4.34 1.63 10.98
N GLN A 37 -4.88 1.55 9.77
CA GLN A 37 -6.27 1.19 9.58
C GLN A 37 -6.41 -0.33 9.46
N VAL A 38 -6.29 -0.99 10.60
CA VAL A 38 -6.39 -2.44 10.69
C VAL A 38 -7.78 -2.82 11.16
N LEU A 39 -8.48 -3.61 10.36
CA LEU A 39 -9.86 -4.00 10.65
C LEU A 39 -9.94 -5.25 11.49
N MET A 40 -9.00 -6.16 11.31
CA MET A 40 -9.01 -7.47 11.96
C MET A 40 -7.61 -8.00 12.09
N ILE A 41 -7.31 -8.66 13.19
CA ILE A 41 -6.06 -9.39 13.40
C ILE A 41 -6.39 -10.76 13.96
N SER A 42 -5.75 -11.78 13.40
CA SER A 42 -5.81 -13.12 13.94
C SER A 42 -4.41 -13.59 14.31
N ASP A 43 -4.23 -13.88 15.56
CA ASP A 43 -3.01 -14.46 16.10
C ASP A 43 -3.41 -15.69 16.93
N THR A 44 -3.13 -15.71 18.20
CA THR A 44 -3.68 -16.73 19.10
C THR A 44 -5.18 -16.50 19.29
N GLU A 45 -5.60 -15.26 19.27
CA GLU A 45 -7.01 -14.87 19.34
C GLU A 45 -7.35 -14.01 18.13
N MET A 46 -8.59 -14.09 17.70
CA MET A 46 -9.09 -13.27 16.64
C MET A 46 -9.70 -11.99 17.22
N ARG A 47 -9.23 -10.84 16.72
CA ARG A 47 -9.78 -9.55 17.10
C ARG A 47 -10.38 -8.87 15.89
N VAL A 48 -11.58 -8.35 16.07
CA VAL A 48 -12.25 -7.59 15.01
C VAL A 48 -12.49 -6.18 15.53
N GLY A 49 -12.14 -5.19 14.74
CA GLY A 49 -12.33 -3.78 15.12
C GLY A 49 -13.75 -3.31 14.91
N ASP A 50 -14.06 -2.15 15.50
CA ASP A 50 -15.36 -1.50 15.35
C ASP A 50 -15.17 -0.01 15.02
N PRO A 51 -14.86 0.33 13.79
CA PRO A 51 -14.41 -0.53 12.69
C PRO A 51 -12.92 -0.86 12.74
N LEU A 52 -12.12 -0.11 13.48
CA LEU A 52 -10.67 -0.27 13.51
C LEU A 52 -10.20 -0.75 14.87
N ILE A 53 -9.11 -1.49 14.88
CA ILE A 53 -8.47 -1.94 16.12
C ILE A 53 -7.49 -0.86 16.57
N ALA A 54 -7.69 -0.31 17.75
CA ALA A 54 -6.81 0.71 18.30
C ALA A 54 -5.43 0.10 18.64
N GLY A 55 -4.37 0.80 18.26
CA GLY A 55 -3.01 0.37 18.55
C GLY A 55 -2.49 -0.73 17.65
N ALA A 56 -3.27 -1.22 16.70
CA ALA A 56 -2.82 -2.21 15.74
C ALA A 56 -2.24 -1.54 14.51
N ALA A 57 -1.25 -2.17 13.91
CA ALA A 57 -0.63 -1.64 12.71
C ALA A 57 0.03 -2.75 11.91
N VAL A 58 0.27 -2.46 10.63
CA VAL A 58 1.00 -3.33 9.73
C VAL A 58 2.17 -2.53 9.18
N LEU A 59 3.37 -3.07 9.30
CA LEU A 59 4.57 -2.46 8.77
C LEU A 59 4.94 -3.13 7.44
N ALA A 60 5.33 -2.33 6.47
CA ALA A 60 5.70 -2.84 5.17
C ALA A 60 6.84 -2.02 4.57
N ASP A 61 7.71 -2.69 3.82
CA ASP A 61 8.76 -2.03 3.05
C ASP A 61 8.23 -1.71 1.66
N VAL A 62 8.51 -0.53 1.18
CA VAL A 62 8.21 -0.16 -0.20
C VAL A 62 9.28 -0.77 -1.11
N ILE A 63 8.87 -1.71 -1.95
CA ILE A 63 9.79 -2.35 -2.90
C ILE A 63 10.02 -1.44 -4.09
N GLU A 64 8.93 -0.99 -4.71
CA GLU A 64 9.03 -0.09 -5.86
C GLU A 64 7.72 0.62 -6.13
N GLN A 65 7.82 1.72 -6.85
CA GLN A 65 6.67 2.41 -7.43
C GLN A 65 6.61 2.02 -8.89
N THR A 66 5.50 1.47 -9.33
CA THR A 66 5.37 0.96 -10.67
C THR A 66 3.98 1.27 -11.25
N LYS A 67 3.71 0.74 -12.41
CA LYS A 67 2.43 0.91 -13.08
C LYS A 67 1.87 -0.46 -13.43
N ASN A 68 0.57 -0.58 -13.30
CA ASN A 68 -0.13 -1.78 -13.72
C ASN A 68 -0.11 -1.93 -15.24
N LYS A 69 -0.51 -3.11 -15.69
CA LYS A 69 -0.68 -3.38 -17.11
C LYS A 69 -1.64 -2.37 -17.73
N LYS A 70 -1.34 -1.95 -18.94
CA LYS A 70 -2.18 -1.00 -19.65
C LYS A 70 -3.57 -1.58 -19.90
N VAL A 71 -4.58 -0.81 -19.54
CA VAL A 71 -5.96 -1.14 -19.86
C VAL A 71 -6.42 -0.23 -20.98
N THR A 72 -6.89 -0.83 -22.04
CA THR A 72 -7.37 -0.09 -23.20
C THR A 72 -8.88 0.04 -23.15
N SER A 73 -9.35 1.26 -23.20
CA SER A 73 -10.79 1.54 -23.26
C SER A 73 -11.17 1.89 -24.68
N PHE A 74 -12.12 1.16 -25.22
CA PHE A 74 -12.65 1.40 -26.56
C PHE A 74 -14.09 1.84 -26.43
N VAL A 75 -14.40 3.02 -27.00
CA VAL A 75 -15.75 3.57 -26.98
C VAL A 75 -16.18 3.83 -28.41
N LYS A 76 -17.33 3.31 -28.76
CA LYS A 76 -17.89 3.47 -30.09
C LYS A 76 -19.34 3.92 -29.98
N ARG A 77 -19.68 4.94 -30.75
CA ARG A 77 -21.06 5.41 -30.80
C ARG A 77 -21.88 4.49 -31.70
N ARG A 78 -23.06 4.14 -31.23
CA ARG A 78 -23.89 3.11 -31.86
C ARG A 78 -24.70 3.58 -33.03
N ARG A 79 -25.21 4.82 -32.98
CA ARG A 79 -26.12 5.36 -34.00
C ARG A 79 -25.66 6.73 -34.48
N LYS A 80 -26.04 7.05 -35.68
CA LYS A 80 -25.79 8.37 -36.31
C LYS A 80 -24.32 8.77 -36.08
N HIS A 81 -23.81 9.68 -36.79
CA HIS A 81 -22.46 10.22 -36.57
C HIS A 81 -21.57 9.33 -35.71
N SER A 82 -21.28 8.17 -36.20
CA SER A 82 -20.48 7.20 -35.42
C SER A 82 -19.12 7.81 -35.06
N SER A 83 -18.71 7.58 -33.83
CA SER A 83 -17.39 7.97 -33.39
C SER A 83 -16.79 6.83 -32.59
N GLN A 84 -15.48 6.69 -32.71
CA GLN A 84 -14.72 5.68 -31.99
C GLN A 84 -13.58 6.36 -31.28
N ARG A 85 -13.32 5.96 -30.04
CA ARG A 85 -12.18 6.45 -29.29
C ARG A 85 -11.56 5.32 -28.52
N THR A 86 -10.24 5.30 -28.53
CA THR A 86 -9.46 4.34 -27.76
C THR A 86 -8.58 5.12 -26.81
N ARG A 87 -8.64 4.77 -25.52
CA ARG A 87 -7.79 5.37 -24.51
C ARG A 87 -7.07 4.28 -23.75
N GLY A 88 -5.77 4.49 -23.55
CA GLY A 88 -5.00 3.61 -22.71
C GLY A 88 -4.88 4.19 -21.30
N HIS A 89 -4.91 3.34 -20.32
CA HIS A 89 -4.73 3.74 -18.94
C HIS A 89 -3.79 2.76 -18.23
N ARG A 90 -2.83 3.30 -17.49
CA ARG A 90 -1.96 2.51 -16.63
C ARG A 90 -2.01 3.11 -15.24
N GLN A 91 -2.58 2.35 -14.30
CA GLN A 91 -2.69 2.79 -12.92
C GLN A 91 -1.34 2.74 -12.23
N ASN A 92 -0.96 3.83 -11.57
CA ASN A 92 0.23 3.85 -10.72
C ASN A 92 -0.06 3.07 -9.45
N VAL A 93 0.87 2.22 -9.07
CA VAL A 93 0.73 1.38 -7.88
C VAL A 93 2.04 1.31 -7.12
N THR A 94 1.95 0.91 -5.86
CA THR A 94 3.10 0.70 -4.99
C THR A 94 3.17 -0.77 -4.63
N VAL A 95 4.34 -1.37 -4.81
CA VAL A 95 4.59 -2.76 -4.43
C VAL A 95 5.22 -2.77 -3.05
N LEU A 96 4.60 -3.48 -2.13
CA LEU A 96 5.01 -3.54 -0.72
C LEU A 96 5.28 -4.97 -0.30
N ARG A 97 6.23 -5.13 0.63
CA ARG A 97 6.40 -6.39 1.35
C ARG A 97 6.05 -6.15 2.81
N VAL A 98 5.13 -6.93 3.33
CA VAL A 98 4.73 -6.84 4.74
C VAL A 98 5.86 -7.42 5.59
N THR A 99 6.36 -6.62 6.54
CA THR A 99 7.46 -7.05 7.41
C THR A 99 6.98 -7.46 8.78
N GLU A 100 5.97 -6.79 9.32
CA GLU A 100 5.52 -7.05 10.67
C GLU A 100 4.05 -6.70 10.84
N LEU A 101 3.39 -7.47 11.70
CA LEU A 101 2.01 -7.20 12.12
C LEU A 101 2.04 -6.91 13.62
N ILE A 102 1.52 -5.74 14.00
CA ILE A 102 1.48 -5.30 15.39
C ILE A 102 0.04 -5.37 15.88
N ALA A 103 -0.20 -6.19 16.90
CA ALA A 103 -1.55 -6.37 17.42
C ALA A 103 -1.97 -5.25 18.38
N SER A 104 -1.01 -4.65 19.09
CA SER A 104 -1.29 -3.57 20.02
C SER A 104 -0.03 -2.79 20.30
N GLY A 105 -0.20 -1.57 20.80
CA GLY A 105 0.93 -0.73 21.18
C GLY A 105 1.71 -0.13 20.03
N ALA A 106 1.15 -0.11 18.84
CA ALA A 106 1.81 0.52 17.69
C ALA A 106 1.94 2.02 17.93
N LYS A 107 3.11 2.56 17.62
CA LYS A 107 3.36 3.99 17.76
C LYS A 107 3.35 4.63 16.38
N THR A 108 2.67 5.75 16.28
CA THR A 108 2.67 6.52 15.04
C THR A 108 3.73 7.60 15.16
N SER A 109 4.78 7.45 14.39
CA SER A 109 5.84 8.46 14.32
C SER A 109 6.30 8.54 12.88
N GLY A 110 6.55 9.74 12.41
CA GLY A 110 6.97 9.94 11.04
C GLY A 110 5.97 10.76 10.24
N LEU A 111 6.14 10.77 8.94
CA LEU A 111 5.35 11.59 8.03
C LEU A 111 4.13 10.83 7.53
N GLN A 112 2.95 11.32 7.85
CA GLN A 112 1.71 10.76 7.32
C GLN A 112 1.57 11.18 5.85
N ILE A 113 1.48 10.21 4.98
CA ILE A 113 1.39 10.43 3.54
C ILE A 113 -0.02 10.25 2.99
N GLU A 114 -0.76 9.31 3.57
CA GLU A 114 -2.13 9.02 3.18
C GLU A 114 -2.93 8.78 4.44
N SER A 115 -4.26 8.75 4.30
CA SER A 115 -5.10 8.39 5.42
C SER A 115 -4.76 6.96 5.86
N GLY A 116 -4.28 6.83 7.08
CA GLY A 116 -3.94 5.53 7.62
C GLY A 116 -2.58 4.98 7.23
N ALA A 117 -1.77 5.75 6.52
CA ALA A 117 -0.43 5.32 6.12
C ALA A 117 0.60 6.37 6.52
N THR A 118 1.67 5.95 7.17
CA THR A 118 2.72 6.82 7.68
C THR A 118 4.08 6.25 7.33
N VAL A 119 4.98 7.07 6.80
CA VAL A 119 6.37 6.67 6.57
C VAL A 119 7.13 6.82 7.88
N ILE A 120 7.65 5.71 8.41
CA ILE A 120 8.34 5.72 9.70
C ILE A 120 9.86 5.61 9.58
N GLY A 121 10.37 5.36 8.38
CA GLY A 121 11.82 5.24 8.20
C GLY A 121 12.16 4.62 6.87
N SER A 122 13.42 4.22 6.73
CA SER A 122 13.92 3.61 5.52
C SER A 122 14.59 2.27 5.85
N ASN A 123 14.39 1.30 4.99
CA ASN A 123 15.04 0.01 5.12
C ASN A 123 16.48 0.13 4.59
N PRO A 124 17.48 -0.01 5.44
CA PRO A 124 18.86 0.19 5.00
C PRO A 124 19.33 -0.81 3.94
N LEU A 125 18.69 -1.98 3.87
CA LEU A 125 19.07 -2.97 2.87
C LEU A 125 18.62 -2.55 1.47
N ILE A 126 17.55 -1.79 1.37
CA ILE A 126 17.04 -1.33 0.09
C ILE A 126 17.68 0.00 -0.28
N VAL A 127 17.85 0.89 0.69
CA VAL A 127 18.39 2.22 0.46
C VAL A 127 19.80 2.21 -0.12
N LYS A 128 20.56 1.17 0.14
CA LYS A 128 21.92 1.06 -0.39
C LYS A 128 22.00 1.23 -1.90
N ASN A 129 20.97 0.86 -2.58
CA ASN A 129 20.96 0.91 -4.04
C ASN A 129 20.44 2.24 -4.57
N THR A 130 20.03 3.11 -3.70
CA THR A 130 19.49 4.40 -4.07
C THR A 130 20.56 5.45 -3.85
N LYS A 131 21.52 5.48 -4.73
CA LYS A 131 22.58 6.44 -4.62
C LYS A 131 22.05 7.84 -4.94
N GLY A 132 22.77 8.80 -4.53
CA GLY A 132 22.41 10.15 -4.83
C GLY A 132 21.76 10.84 -3.67
N GLU A 133 20.62 10.40 -3.28
CA GLU A 133 20.00 11.06 -2.14
C GLU A 133 20.75 10.80 -0.85
N ALA A 134 21.45 9.70 -0.76
CA ALA A 134 22.19 9.39 0.45
C ALA A 134 23.29 10.37 0.74
N THR A 135 23.70 11.13 -0.22
CA THR A 135 24.83 12.03 -0.09
C THR A 135 24.43 13.44 0.32
N LYS A 136 23.22 13.63 0.64
CA LYS A 136 22.75 14.99 0.92
C LYS A 136 22.54 15.28 2.38
#